data_265e94f71f517caeeeac0c2c8fc20b51
#
_entry.id   265e94f71f517caeeeac0c2c8fc20b51
#
_cell.length_a   1.000
_cell.length_b   1.000
_cell.length_c   1.000
_cell.angle_alpha   90.00
_cell.angle_beta   90.00
_cell.angle_gamma   90.00
#
_symmetry.space_group_name_H-M   'P 1'
#
loop_
_entity.id
_entity.type
_entity.pdbx_description
1 polymer ?
#
loop_
_entity_poly.entity_id
_entity_poly.type
_entity_poly.pdbx_seq_one_letter_code
_entity_poly.pdbx_strand_id
1 'polypeptide(L)'
;LTTVIKETLTSGFRGGMRAASAPIFTDGPLILFSIFMAGWIATQPLVFCGISILGAIFLTRMGIECFYPEIPDIDSSDVDLSRSFKRGILTNLLNPNAYIFWLLVGGPLMATAADTEPLAPFAYAISFILSIVIVKIALAYFFSKAQVNLSSDRYLLALKICGLAMFIFALSFVYKAYDLWQNGL
;
A
#
# COMPACT_ATOMS: atom_id res chain seq x y z
N LEU A 1 6.62 3.55 -3.97
CA LEU A 1 6.35 4.27 -5.22
C LEU A 1 7.60 4.97 -5.75
N THR A 2 8.26 5.76 -4.91
CA THR A 2 9.49 6.50 -5.21
C THR A 2 10.55 5.64 -5.89
N THR A 3 10.81 4.42 -5.38
CA THR A 3 11.76 3.47 -5.98
C THR A 3 11.37 3.06 -7.39
N VAL A 4 10.08 2.81 -7.66
CA VAL A 4 9.61 2.46 -9.02
C VAL A 4 9.85 3.62 -9.98
N ILE A 5 9.55 4.85 -9.56
CA ILE A 5 9.78 6.05 -10.37
C ILE A 5 11.28 6.23 -10.61
N LYS A 6 12.12 6.15 -9.56
CA LYS A 6 13.56 6.26 -9.66
C LYS A 6 14.13 5.21 -10.63
N GLU A 7 13.79 3.94 -10.46
CA GLU A 7 14.25 2.86 -11.34
C GLU A 7 13.71 2.99 -12.78
N THR A 8 12.54 3.60 -12.97
CA THR A 8 12.02 3.90 -14.32
C THR A 8 12.85 4.98 -15.00
N LEU A 9 13.19 6.03 -14.27
CA LEU A 9 13.94 7.16 -14.82
C LEU A 9 15.42 6.81 -15.07
N THR A 10 16.01 5.92 -14.24
CA THR A 10 17.41 5.52 -14.40
C THR A 10 17.60 4.31 -15.32
N SER A 11 16.75 3.30 -15.25
CA SER A 11 16.89 2.01 -15.94
C SER A 11 15.77 1.74 -16.96
N GLY A 12 14.99 2.78 -17.29
CA GLY A 12 13.87 2.71 -18.23
C GLY A 12 12.69 1.89 -17.70
N PHE A 13 11.67 1.69 -18.56
CA PHE A 13 10.44 0.97 -18.22
C PHE A 13 10.69 -0.42 -17.60
N ARG A 14 11.68 -1.16 -18.14
CA ARG A 14 11.99 -2.51 -17.63
C ARG A 14 12.52 -2.49 -16.19
N GLY A 15 13.30 -1.48 -15.81
CA GLY A 15 13.76 -1.27 -14.44
C GLY A 15 12.58 -0.99 -13.50
N GLY A 16 11.72 -0.04 -13.86
CA GLY A 16 10.51 0.29 -13.11
C GLY A 16 9.57 -0.90 -12.94
N MET A 17 9.34 -1.68 -13.99
CA MET A 17 8.49 -2.89 -13.95
C MET A 17 9.05 -3.94 -12.98
N ARG A 18 10.37 -4.17 -12.97
CA ARG A 18 11.01 -5.10 -12.02
C ARG A 18 10.91 -4.61 -10.58
N ALA A 19 11.10 -3.33 -10.34
CA ALA A 19 10.89 -2.76 -9.01
C ALA A 19 9.41 -2.81 -8.58
N ALA A 20 8.48 -2.65 -9.53
CA ALA A 20 7.04 -2.71 -9.29
C ALA A 20 6.55 -4.11 -8.89
N SER A 21 7.21 -5.18 -9.32
CA SER A 21 6.85 -6.57 -9.00
C SER A 21 7.31 -7.02 -7.60
N ALA A 22 8.14 -6.25 -6.91
CA ALA A 22 8.66 -6.61 -5.59
C ALA A 22 7.57 -6.99 -4.56
N PRO A 23 6.41 -6.33 -4.44
CA PRO A 23 5.36 -6.69 -3.49
C PRO A 23 4.86 -8.13 -3.61
N ILE A 24 4.87 -8.70 -4.81
CA ILE A 24 4.47 -10.11 -5.01
C ILE A 24 5.26 -11.05 -4.10
N PHE A 25 6.54 -10.75 -3.89
CA PHE A 25 7.45 -11.60 -3.12
C PHE A 25 7.57 -11.18 -1.65
N THR A 26 7.40 -9.89 -1.36
CA THR A 26 7.64 -9.33 -0.02
C THR A 26 6.38 -9.25 0.82
N ASP A 27 5.23 -9.00 0.21
CA ASP A 27 3.98 -8.85 0.94
C ASP A 27 3.31 -10.22 1.23
N GLY A 28 3.64 -11.26 0.46
CA GLY A 28 3.10 -12.61 0.66
C GLY A 28 3.17 -13.12 2.10
N PRO A 29 4.34 -13.13 2.75
CA PRO A 29 4.48 -13.53 4.15
C PRO A 29 3.67 -12.65 5.11
N LEU A 30 3.62 -11.33 4.86
CA LEU A 30 2.85 -10.39 5.68
C LEU A 30 1.35 -10.63 5.56
N ILE A 31 0.88 -10.92 4.34
CA ILE A 31 -0.52 -11.25 4.07
C ILE A 31 -0.91 -12.54 4.77
N LEU A 32 -0.11 -13.60 4.63
CA LEU A 32 -0.36 -14.88 5.30
C LEU A 32 -0.45 -14.69 6.82
N PHE A 33 0.48 -13.94 7.39
CA PHE A 33 0.45 -13.60 8.82
C PHE A 33 -0.81 -12.81 9.17
N SER A 34 -1.20 -11.81 8.38
CA SER A 34 -2.39 -11.00 8.61
C SER A 34 -3.69 -11.81 8.47
N ILE A 35 -3.78 -12.74 7.52
CA ILE A 35 -4.93 -13.66 7.38
C ILE A 35 -5.05 -14.54 8.63
N PHE A 36 -3.93 -15.10 9.08
CA PHE A 36 -3.90 -15.95 10.28
C PHE A 36 -4.34 -15.16 11.52
N MET A 37 -3.85 -13.92 11.67
CA MET A 37 -4.22 -13.03 12.76
C MET A 37 -5.65 -12.51 12.65
N ALA A 38 -6.20 -12.38 11.44
CA ALA A 38 -7.52 -11.82 11.20
C ALA A 38 -8.63 -12.58 11.96
N GLY A 39 -8.58 -13.92 11.93
CA GLY A 39 -9.54 -14.76 12.67
C GLY A 39 -9.48 -14.53 14.18
N TRP A 40 -8.27 -14.39 14.74
CA TRP A 40 -8.11 -14.08 16.16
C TRP A 40 -8.56 -12.65 16.49
N ILE A 41 -8.22 -11.66 15.67
CA ILE A 41 -8.63 -10.26 15.84
C ILE A 41 -10.17 -10.15 15.87
N ALA A 42 -10.85 -10.87 14.97
CA ALA A 42 -12.30 -10.85 14.87
C ALA A 42 -13.01 -11.32 16.17
N THR A 43 -12.37 -12.22 16.95
CA THR A 43 -12.91 -12.71 18.22
C THR A 43 -12.64 -11.78 19.41
N GLN A 44 -11.89 -10.69 19.23
CA GLN A 44 -11.45 -9.79 20.30
C GLN A 44 -11.90 -8.34 20.02
N PRO A 45 -13.14 -7.93 20.40
CA PRO A 45 -13.70 -6.63 20.04
C PRO A 45 -12.84 -5.44 20.47
N LEU A 46 -12.25 -5.48 21.68
CA LEU A 46 -11.34 -4.44 22.17
C LEU A 46 -10.07 -4.29 21.33
N VAL A 47 -9.46 -5.43 20.95
CA VAL A 47 -8.27 -5.45 20.11
C VAL A 47 -8.63 -4.91 18.73
N PHE A 48 -9.76 -5.34 18.17
CA PHE A 48 -10.23 -4.89 16.87
C PHE A 48 -10.52 -3.38 16.88
N CYS A 49 -11.17 -2.86 17.92
CA CYS A 49 -11.39 -1.43 18.10
C CYS A 49 -10.06 -0.64 18.14
N GLY A 50 -9.11 -1.08 18.95
CA GLY A 50 -7.78 -0.44 19.04
C GLY A 50 -7.03 -0.44 17.71
N ILE A 51 -7.00 -1.57 17.00
CA ILE A 51 -6.38 -1.69 15.69
C ILE A 51 -7.08 -0.79 14.67
N SER A 52 -8.42 -0.69 14.72
CA SER A 52 -9.18 0.19 13.82
C SER A 52 -8.84 1.67 14.05
N ILE A 53 -8.69 2.11 15.30
CA ILE A 53 -8.26 3.49 15.60
C ILE A 53 -6.84 3.74 15.07
N LEU A 54 -5.89 2.83 15.32
CA LEU A 54 -4.53 2.96 14.80
C LEU A 54 -4.49 2.95 13.28
N GLY A 55 -5.33 2.12 12.63
CA GLY A 55 -5.49 2.10 11.18
C GLY A 55 -6.02 3.43 10.62
N ALA A 56 -7.00 4.03 11.29
CA ALA A 56 -7.52 5.35 10.93
C ALA A 56 -6.42 6.44 11.02
N ILE A 57 -5.64 6.44 12.09
CA ILE A 57 -4.51 7.38 12.27
C ILE A 57 -3.48 7.17 11.15
N PHE A 58 -3.13 5.91 10.86
CA PHE A 58 -2.17 5.57 9.81
C PHE A 58 -2.64 6.00 8.41
N LEU A 59 -3.90 5.74 8.05
CA LEU A 59 -4.48 6.16 6.78
C LEU A 59 -4.56 7.68 6.66
N THR A 60 -4.89 8.37 7.76
CA THR A 60 -4.89 9.84 7.81
C THR A 60 -3.49 10.38 7.54
N ARG A 61 -2.46 9.84 8.20
CA ARG A 61 -1.06 10.22 7.97
C ARG A 61 -0.66 10.00 6.51
N MET A 62 -0.92 8.82 5.94
CA MET A 62 -0.62 8.54 4.54
C MET A 62 -1.37 9.49 3.60
N GLY A 63 -2.64 9.82 3.93
CA GLY A 63 -3.41 10.80 3.19
C GLY A 63 -2.73 12.17 3.16
N ILE A 64 -2.24 12.65 4.32
CA ILE A 64 -1.49 13.91 4.41
C ILE A 64 -0.21 13.86 3.56
N GLU A 65 0.56 12.77 3.62
CA GLU A 65 1.79 12.59 2.82
C GLU A 65 1.52 12.68 1.30
N CYS A 66 0.33 12.32 0.83
CA CYS A 66 -0.06 12.49 -0.57
C CYS A 66 -0.23 13.96 -1.00
N PHE A 67 -0.48 14.89 -0.07
CA PHE A 67 -0.59 16.32 -0.37
C PHE A 67 0.78 17.01 -0.39
N TYR A 68 1.79 16.40 0.25
CA TYR A 68 3.16 16.92 0.34
C TYR A 68 4.15 15.86 -0.16
N PRO A 69 4.11 15.49 -1.47
CA PRO A 69 4.95 14.42 -1.98
C PRO A 69 6.43 14.85 -2.01
N GLU A 70 7.29 13.99 -1.49
CA GLU A 70 8.73 14.14 -1.67
C GLU A 70 9.12 13.78 -3.11
N ILE A 71 9.81 14.69 -3.79
CA ILE A 71 10.35 14.45 -5.13
C ILE A 71 11.60 13.56 -4.99
N PRO A 72 11.65 12.39 -5.65
CA PRO A 72 12.82 11.51 -5.58
C PRO A 72 14.05 12.18 -6.16
N ASP A 73 15.16 12.15 -5.44
CA ASP A 73 16.46 12.54 -5.96
C ASP A 73 16.93 11.52 -6.99
N ILE A 74 17.19 11.99 -8.23
CA ILE A 74 17.57 11.15 -9.37
C ILE A 74 19.08 11.19 -9.51
N ASP A 75 19.76 10.30 -8.80
CA ASP A 75 21.18 10.10 -9.02
C ASP A 75 21.38 9.09 -10.15
N SER A 76 22.01 9.52 -11.24
CA SER A 76 22.22 8.74 -12.48
C SER A 76 23.36 7.73 -12.30
N SER A 77 23.13 6.64 -11.60
CA SER A 77 24.08 5.54 -11.48
C SER A 77 23.61 4.30 -12.24
N ASP A 78 24.54 3.68 -12.95
CA ASP A 78 24.51 2.43 -13.73
C ASP A 78 23.20 1.66 -13.90
N VAL A 79 22.80 1.45 -15.15
CA VAL A 79 21.65 0.66 -15.59
C VAL A 79 21.91 -0.83 -15.37
N ASP A 80 21.57 -1.36 -14.19
CA ASP A 80 21.58 -2.80 -13.91
C ASP A 80 20.19 -3.27 -13.49
N LEU A 81 19.52 -3.98 -14.40
CA LEU A 81 18.15 -4.47 -14.18
C LEU A 81 18.03 -5.49 -13.03
N SER A 82 19.11 -6.20 -12.66
CA SER A 82 19.09 -7.10 -11.51
C SER A 82 19.12 -6.32 -10.21
N ARG A 83 19.78 -5.18 -10.19
CA ARG A 83 19.80 -4.23 -9.07
C ARG A 83 18.44 -3.58 -8.87
N SER A 84 17.70 -3.25 -9.95
CA SER A 84 16.36 -2.67 -9.86
C SER A 84 15.40 -3.55 -9.08
N PHE A 85 15.40 -4.86 -9.34
CA PHE A 85 14.56 -5.81 -8.61
C PHE A 85 14.97 -5.94 -7.13
N LYS A 86 16.28 -6.10 -6.87
CA LYS A 86 16.82 -6.16 -5.50
C LYS A 86 16.51 -4.88 -4.71
N ARG A 87 16.67 -3.72 -5.32
CA ARG A 87 16.30 -2.42 -4.71
C ARG A 87 14.80 -2.37 -4.41
N GLY A 88 13.95 -2.83 -5.34
CA GLY A 88 12.51 -2.92 -5.12
C GLY A 88 12.16 -3.78 -3.90
N ILE A 89 12.74 -4.99 -3.82
CA ILE A 89 12.57 -5.90 -2.67
C ILE A 89 13.06 -5.25 -1.39
N LEU A 90 14.30 -4.77 -1.37
CA LEU A 90 14.89 -4.17 -0.16
C LEU A 90 14.10 -2.97 0.32
N THR A 91 13.71 -2.08 -0.59
CA THR A 91 12.89 -0.91 -0.25
C THR A 91 11.54 -1.32 0.32
N ASN A 92 10.89 -2.36 -0.22
CA ASN A 92 9.61 -2.82 0.28
C ASN A 92 9.74 -3.52 1.64
N LEU A 93 10.77 -4.35 1.82
CA LEU A 93 11.07 -5.01 3.10
C LEU A 93 11.46 -4.02 4.20
N LEU A 94 12.18 -2.96 3.86
CA LEU A 94 12.56 -1.92 4.83
C LEU A 94 11.47 -0.86 5.04
N ASN A 95 10.38 -0.94 4.29
CA ASN A 95 9.29 0.02 4.38
C ASN A 95 8.34 -0.33 5.53
N PRO A 96 8.38 0.38 6.66
CA PRO A 96 7.49 0.09 7.78
C PRO A 96 6.01 0.24 7.42
N ASN A 97 5.69 1.07 6.44
CA ASN A 97 4.31 1.29 6.01
C ASN A 97 3.66 0.01 5.45
N ALA A 98 4.43 -0.90 4.81
CA ALA A 98 3.89 -2.17 4.34
C ALA A 98 3.42 -3.05 5.51
N TYR A 99 4.24 -3.16 6.56
CA TYR A 99 3.92 -3.92 7.77
C TYR A 99 2.71 -3.32 8.50
N ILE A 100 2.76 -2.00 8.73
CA ILE A 100 1.69 -1.26 9.41
C ILE A 100 0.39 -1.38 8.63
N PHE A 101 0.42 -1.24 7.29
CA PHE A 101 -0.74 -1.40 6.44
C PHE A 101 -1.37 -2.80 6.58
N TRP A 102 -0.58 -3.86 6.43
CA TRP A 102 -1.11 -5.22 6.50
C TRP A 102 -1.62 -5.58 7.89
N LEU A 103 -1.02 -5.08 8.96
CA LEU A 103 -1.46 -5.34 10.33
C LEU A 103 -2.67 -4.49 10.73
N LEU A 104 -2.66 -3.18 10.42
CA LEU A 104 -3.68 -2.25 10.92
C LEU A 104 -4.85 -2.03 9.95
N VAL A 105 -4.65 -2.29 8.65
CA VAL A 105 -5.67 -2.06 7.62
C VAL A 105 -6.06 -3.38 6.96
N GLY A 106 -5.11 -4.10 6.39
CA GLY A 106 -5.35 -5.35 5.68
C GLY A 106 -5.94 -6.44 6.60
N GLY A 107 -5.39 -6.62 7.80
CA GLY A 107 -5.89 -7.59 8.78
C GLY A 107 -7.36 -7.39 9.15
N PRO A 108 -7.77 -6.21 9.64
CA PRO A 108 -9.17 -5.91 9.95
C PRO A 108 -10.11 -6.05 8.74
N LEU A 109 -9.69 -5.62 7.55
CA LEU A 109 -10.52 -5.79 6.34
C LEU A 109 -10.68 -7.27 5.97
N MET A 110 -9.62 -8.07 6.10
CA MET A 110 -9.69 -9.51 5.86
C MET A 110 -10.53 -10.22 6.92
N ALA A 111 -10.45 -9.79 8.20
CA ALA A 111 -11.32 -10.30 9.26
C ALA A 111 -12.79 -10.06 8.93
N THR A 112 -13.16 -8.83 8.58
CA THR A 112 -14.54 -8.48 8.20
C THR A 112 -14.98 -9.23 6.92
N ALA A 113 -14.09 -9.46 5.96
CA ALA A 113 -14.40 -10.21 4.76
C ALA A 113 -14.66 -11.72 5.06
N ALA A 114 -13.91 -12.29 6.01
CA ALA A 114 -14.06 -13.69 6.43
C ALA A 114 -15.42 -13.96 7.07
N ASP A 115 -16.02 -12.98 7.73
CA ASP A 115 -17.37 -13.10 8.32
C ASP A 115 -18.45 -13.31 7.25
N THR A 116 -18.19 -12.86 6.01
CA THR A 116 -19.14 -12.99 4.90
C THR A 116 -18.89 -14.27 4.11
N GLU A 117 -17.63 -14.59 3.79
CA GLU A 117 -17.24 -15.74 2.98
C GLU A 117 -15.82 -16.19 3.37
N PRO A 118 -15.60 -17.48 3.71
CA PRO A 118 -14.28 -17.98 4.17
C PRO A 118 -13.12 -17.75 3.19
N LEU A 119 -13.39 -17.68 1.88
CA LEU A 119 -12.38 -17.43 0.84
C LEU A 119 -12.17 -15.94 0.54
N ALA A 120 -13.01 -15.05 1.05
CA ALA A 120 -12.93 -13.62 0.78
C ALA A 120 -11.59 -12.97 1.18
N PRO A 121 -10.92 -13.34 2.30
CA PRO A 121 -9.60 -12.83 2.64
C PRO A 121 -8.55 -13.08 1.57
N PHE A 122 -8.55 -14.28 0.96
CA PHE A 122 -7.63 -14.63 -0.12
C PHE A 122 -7.92 -13.85 -1.39
N ALA A 123 -9.20 -13.74 -1.77
CA ALA A 123 -9.62 -12.94 -2.92
C ALA A 123 -9.23 -11.46 -2.73
N TYR A 124 -9.42 -10.91 -1.53
CA TYR A 124 -9.00 -9.56 -1.17
C TYR A 124 -7.48 -9.39 -1.33
N ALA A 125 -6.68 -10.28 -0.74
CA ALA A 125 -5.23 -10.21 -0.78
C ALA A 125 -4.69 -10.28 -2.23
N ILE A 126 -5.19 -11.23 -3.02
CA ILE A 126 -4.78 -11.40 -4.43
C ILE A 126 -5.16 -10.17 -5.26
N SER A 127 -6.41 -9.70 -5.15
CA SER A 127 -6.87 -8.52 -5.90
C SER A 127 -6.11 -7.27 -5.50
N PHE A 128 -5.77 -7.11 -4.22
CA PHE A 128 -4.97 -6.00 -3.73
C PHE A 128 -3.55 -6.01 -4.30
N ILE A 129 -2.84 -7.16 -4.24
CA ILE A 129 -1.49 -7.27 -4.81
C ILE A 129 -1.51 -7.02 -6.31
N LEU A 130 -2.45 -7.62 -7.04
CA LEU A 130 -2.58 -7.40 -8.47
C LEU A 130 -2.82 -5.92 -8.78
N SER A 131 -3.72 -5.27 -8.06
CA SER A 131 -4.03 -3.85 -8.26
C SER A 131 -2.81 -2.96 -8.01
N ILE A 132 -2.08 -3.17 -6.89
CA ILE A 132 -0.91 -2.34 -6.58
C ILE A 132 0.23 -2.55 -7.59
N VAL A 133 0.42 -3.78 -8.09
CA VAL A 133 1.43 -4.08 -9.12
C VAL A 133 1.02 -3.45 -10.46
N ILE A 134 -0.23 -3.59 -10.88
CA ILE A 134 -0.75 -2.98 -12.12
C ILE A 134 -0.59 -1.46 -12.07
N VAL A 135 -0.99 -0.81 -10.98
CA VAL A 135 -0.84 0.64 -10.80
C VAL A 135 0.63 1.06 -10.86
N LYS A 136 1.52 0.33 -10.18
CA LYS A 136 2.97 0.61 -10.21
C LYS A 136 3.56 0.44 -11.63
N ILE A 137 3.14 -0.59 -12.38
CA ILE A 137 3.57 -0.81 -13.77
C ILE A 137 3.03 0.29 -14.68
N ALA A 138 1.76 0.68 -14.51
CA ALA A 138 1.16 1.77 -15.28
C ALA A 138 1.91 3.09 -15.06
N LEU A 139 2.29 3.38 -13.80
CA LEU A 139 3.12 4.54 -13.48
C LEU A 139 4.51 4.44 -14.12
N ALA A 140 5.17 3.27 -14.03
CA ALA A 140 6.46 3.05 -14.70
C ALA A 140 6.35 3.29 -16.21
N TYR A 141 5.28 2.80 -16.87
CA TYR A 141 5.04 3.06 -18.28
C TYR A 141 4.85 4.54 -18.58
N PHE A 142 4.03 5.22 -17.79
CA PHE A 142 3.76 6.64 -17.94
C PHE A 142 5.04 7.48 -17.80
N PHE A 143 5.83 7.23 -16.74
CA PHE A 143 7.10 7.95 -16.52
C PHE A 143 8.17 7.63 -17.56
N SER A 144 8.19 6.43 -18.12
CA SER A 144 9.15 6.06 -19.17
C SER A 144 8.86 6.72 -20.52
N LYS A 145 7.59 6.98 -20.83
CA LYS A 145 7.16 7.56 -22.12
C LYS A 145 7.16 9.08 -22.16
N ALA A 146 6.85 9.70 -21.04
CA ALA A 146 6.46 11.11 -21.04
C ALA A 146 7.60 12.08 -20.72
N GLN A 147 8.82 11.65 -20.36
CA GLN A 147 9.82 12.52 -19.71
C GLN A 147 9.17 13.44 -18.65
N VAL A 148 8.27 12.83 -17.85
CA VAL A 148 7.35 13.58 -17.01
C VAL A 148 8.11 14.28 -15.91
N ASN A 149 7.95 15.58 -15.86
CA ASN A 149 8.31 16.38 -14.71
C ASN A 149 7.45 15.93 -13.52
N LEU A 150 8.07 15.42 -12.44
CA LEU A 150 7.41 14.99 -11.20
C LEU A 150 6.63 16.11 -10.52
N SER A 151 6.90 17.37 -10.90
CA SER A 151 6.13 18.54 -10.48
C SER A 151 4.94 18.86 -11.38
N SER A 152 4.57 17.97 -12.34
CA SER A 152 3.41 18.24 -13.20
C SER A 152 2.11 18.26 -12.40
N ASP A 153 1.26 19.24 -12.67
CA ASP A 153 -0.04 19.41 -11.99
C ASP A 153 -0.91 18.15 -12.03
N ARG A 154 -0.81 17.37 -13.10
CA ARG A 154 -1.56 16.10 -13.27
C ARG A 154 -1.11 15.02 -12.29
N TYR A 155 0.20 14.92 -12.04
CA TYR A 155 0.75 13.98 -11.06
C TYR A 155 0.35 14.40 -9.64
N LEU A 156 0.48 15.67 -9.32
CA LEU A 156 0.08 16.22 -8.03
C LEU A 156 -1.43 16.08 -7.79
N LEU A 157 -2.25 16.28 -8.83
CA LEU A 157 -3.69 16.07 -8.74
C LEU A 157 -4.04 14.61 -8.44
N ALA A 158 -3.39 13.65 -9.13
CA ALA A 158 -3.61 12.22 -8.88
C ALA A 158 -3.25 11.84 -7.43
N LEU A 159 -2.14 12.36 -6.90
CA LEU A 159 -1.77 12.14 -5.50
C LEU A 159 -2.79 12.74 -4.52
N LYS A 160 -3.30 13.95 -4.79
CA LYS A 160 -4.34 14.56 -3.95
C LYS A 160 -5.64 13.75 -3.94
N ILE A 161 -6.04 13.19 -5.09
CA ILE A 161 -7.20 12.29 -5.18
C ILE A 161 -6.96 11.03 -4.34
N CYS A 162 -5.76 10.42 -4.42
CA CYS A 162 -5.39 9.28 -3.58
C CYS A 162 -5.43 9.64 -2.09
N GLY A 163 -4.91 10.81 -1.71
CA GLY A 163 -4.96 11.31 -0.34
C GLY A 163 -6.39 11.47 0.18
N LEU A 164 -7.29 12.02 -0.65
CA LEU A 164 -8.71 12.15 -0.32
C LEU A 164 -9.37 10.76 -0.12
N ALA A 165 -9.07 9.80 -0.99
CA ALA A 165 -9.57 8.43 -0.83
C ALA A 165 -9.09 7.81 0.49
N MET A 166 -7.84 8.04 0.90
CA MET A 166 -7.31 7.57 2.19
C MET A 166 -8.06 8.19 3.39
N PHE A 167 -8.46 9.46 3.32
CA PHE A 167 -9.29 10.06 4.37
C PHE A 167 -10.68 9.42 4.45
N ILE A 168 -11.30 9.11 3.31
CA ILE A 168 -12.58 8.39 3.29
C ILE A 168 -12.43 7.01 3.96
N PHE A 169 -11.37 6.28 3.64
CA PHE A 169 -11.07 5.00 4.31
C PHE A 169 -10.79 5.20 5.81
N ALA A 170 -10.06 6.23 6.20
CA ALA A 170 -9.82 6.52 7.62
C ALA A 170 -11.14 6.74 8.38
N LEU A 171 -12.11 7.46 7.79
CA LEU A 171 -13.43 7.64 8.36
C LEU A 171 -14.19 6.32 8.52
N SER A 172 -14.09 5.40 7.57
CA SER A 172 -14.72 4.08 7.69
C SER A 172 -14.14 3.26 8.86
N PHE A 173 -12.84 3.40 9.14
CA PHE A 173 -12.19 2.77 10.29
C PHE A 173 -12.61 3.40 11.62
N VAL A 174 -12.79 4.72 11.67
CA VAL A 174 -13.35 5.41 12.84
C VAL A 174 -14.77 4.94 13.11
N TYR A 175 -15.59 4.85 12.05
CA TYR A 175 -16.95 4.34 12.17
C TYR A 175 -16.97 2.88 12.69
N LYS A 176 -16.11 2.02 12.17
CA LYS A 176 -15.98 0.63 12.65
C LYS A 176 -15.56 0.56 14.12
N ALA A 177 -14.61 1.39 14.54
CA ALA A 177 -14.20 1.46 15.94
C ALA A 177 -15.34 1.92 16.85
N TYR A 178 -16.12 2.91 16.41
CA TYR A 178 -17.28 3.39 17.14
C TYR A 178 -18.38 2.31 17.27
N ASP A 179 -18.67 1.60 16.19
CA ASP A 179 -19.65 0.50 16.18
C ASP A 179 -19.24 -0.64 17.12
N LEU A 180 -17.96 -1.04 17.08
CA LEU A 180 -17.40 -2.05 18.00
C LEU A 180 -17.46 -1.61 19.47
N TRP A 181 -17.25 -0.32 19.72
CA TRP A 181 -17.36 0.24 21.07
C TRP A 181 -18.78 0.20 21.62
N GLN A 182 -19.77 0.50 20.77
CA GLN A 182 -21.19 0.53 21.22
C GLN A 182 -21.85 -0.85 21.29
N ASN A 183 -21.51 -1.75 20.34
CA ASN A 183 -22.25 -3.00 20.14
C ASN A 183 -21.40 -4.25 20.43
N GLY A 184 -20.11 -4.12 20.64
CA GLY A 184 -19.16 -5.23 20.81
C GLY A 184 -18.55 -5.36 22.20
N LEU A 185 -18.79 -4.38 23.09
CA LEU A 185 -18.44 -4.40 24.51
C LEU A 185 -19.71 -4.55 25.35
#